data_c758798bb984a61328868c0438359588
#
_entry.id   c758798bb984a61328868c0438359588
#
_cell.length_a   1.000
_cell.length_b   1.000
_cell.length_c   1.000
_cell.angle_alpha   90.00
_cell.angle_beta   90.00
_cell.angle_gamma   90.00
#
_symmetry.space_group_name_H-M   'P 1'
#
loop_
_entity.id
_entity.type
_entity.pdbx_description
1 polymer ?
#
loop_
_entity_poly.entity_id
_entity_poly.type
_entity_poly.pdbx_seq_one_letter_code
_entity_poly.pdbx_strand_id
1 'polypeptide(L)'
;MAPDGPDALAYAFTLQMMYTASFSAVFAALTVYCAAAGYGSRFDKRPQHTSSLSGEQWVQELLHGHDRRIFNELGMRKEVFRHLVEVLKRDAGVQDTRYVTAEEQLAVFLHFARCGLSNRALQERFQRSGDTISKCTFFQLTSNHRCC
;
A
#
# COMPACT_ATOMS: atom_id res chain seq x y z
N MET A 1 29.65 -3.33 -60.45
CA MET A 1 31.10 -3.55 -60.31
C MET A 1 31.35 -3.35 -58.82
N ALA A 2 31.38 -4.42 -58.09
CA ALA A 2 31.59 -4.35 -56.59
C ALA A 2 33.10 -4.13 -56.39
N PRO A 3 33.54 -3.33 -55.43
CA PRO A 3 34.94 -3.16 -55.08
C PRO A 3 35.43 -4.41 -54.36
N ASP A 4 35.98 -5.38 -55.11
CA ASP A 4 36.64 -6.56 -54.57
C ASP A 4 38.13 -6.22 -54.36
N GLY A 5 38.42 -5.66 -53.16
CA GLY A 5 39.78 -5.31 -52.79
C GLY A 5 39.92 -5.14 -51.25
N PRO A 6 41.15 -5.12 -50.74
CA PRO A 6 41.43 -4.90 -49.31
C PRO A 6 40.77 -3.65 -48.74
N ASP A 7 40.48 -2.67 -49.60
CA ASP A 7 39.78 -1.43 -49.22
C ASP A 7 38.31 -1.63 -48.87
N ALA A 8 37.63 -2.62 -49.46
CA ALA A 8 36.23 -2.93 -49.14
C ALA A 8 36.07 -3.54 -47.74
N LEU A 9 37.02 -4.38 -47.34
CA LEU A 9 37.06 -4.95 -45.98
C LEU A 9 37.35 -3.89 -44.91
N ALA A 10 38.30 -2.98 -45.24
CA ALA A 10 38.61 -1.86 -44.35
C ALA A 10 37.40 -0.91 -44.16
N TYR A 11 36.67 -0.64 -45.26
CA TYR A 11 35.47 0.18 -45.22
C TYR A 11 34.34 -0.49 -44.45
N ALA A 12 34.11 -1.78 -44.63
CA ALA A 12 33.12 -2.55 -43.86
C ALA A 12 33.46 -2.57 -42.36
N PHE A 13 34.73 -2.72 -42.02
CA PHE A 13 35.21 -2.70 -40.65
C PHE A 13 35.02 -1.32 -39.98
N THR A 14 35.30 -0.24 -40.68
CA THR A 14 35.09 1.13 -40.19
C THR A 14 33.60 1.42 -39.96
N LEU A 15 32.72 1.02 -40.87
CA LEU A 15 31.28 1.14 -40.71
C LEU A 15 30.79 0.34 -39.52
N GLN A 16 31.26 -0.89 -39.34
CA GLN A 16 30.92 -1.73 -38.19
C GLN A 16 31.34 -1.08 -36.88
N MET A 17 32.52 -0.52 -36.80
CA MET A 17 33.02 0.20 -35.62
C MET A 17 32.19 1.45 -35.32
N MET A 18 31.78 2.21 -36.31
CA MET A 18 30.93 3.38 -36.14
C MET A 18 29.53 3.00 -35.63
N TYR A 19 28.95 1.92 -36.16
CA TYR A 19 27.66 1.40 -35.68
C TYR A 19 27.74 0.96 -34.24
N THR A 20 28.74 0.16 -33.87
CA THR A 20 28.89 -0.31 -32.49
C THR A 20 29.13 0.82 -31.49
N ALA A 21 29.95 1.82 -31.89
CA ALA A 21 30.19 3.00 -31.05
C ALA A 21 28.90 3.83 -30.84
N SER A 22 28.12 4.01 -31.92
CA SER A 22 26.83 4.73 -31.80
C SER A 22 25.84 4.03 -30.95
N PHE A 23 25.69 2.71 -31.07
CA PHE A 23 24.80 1.91 -30.19
C PHE A 23 25.23 1.96 -28.74
N SER A 24 26.52 1.86 -28.45
CA SER A 24 27.02 1.92 -27.06
C SER A 24 26.79 3.30 -26.45
N ALA A 25 26.96 4.38 -27.20
CA ALA A 25 26.69 5.73 -26.70
C ALA A 25 25.19 5.96 -26.37
N VAL A 26 24.30 5.53 -27.26
CA VAL A 26 22.86 5.63 -27.04
C VAL A 26 22.43 4.80 -25.81
N PHE A 27 22.95 3.57 -25.70
CA PHE A 27 22.66 2.71 -24.56
C PHE A 27 23.17 3.31 -23.25
N ALA A 28 24.39 3.85 -23.22
CA ALA A 28 24.93 4.54 -22.05
C ALA A 28 24.12 5.78 -21.69
N ALA A 29 23.71 6.59 -22.64
CA ALA A 29 22.83 7.75 -22.37
C ALA A 29 21.48 7.34 -21.79
N LEU A 30 20.89 6.27 -22.33
CA LEU A 30 19.59 5.74 -21.82
C LEU A 30 19.72 5.21 -20.40
N THR A 31 20.78 4.49 -20.07
CA THR A 31 21.01 3.98 -18.72
C THR A 31 21.22 5.11 -17.72
N VAL A 32 21.98 6.14 -18.06
CA VAL A 32 22.16 7.32 -17.22
C VAL A 32 20.83 8.07 -17.02
N TYR A 33 20.05 8.24 -18.08
CA TYR A 33 18.73 8.87 -18.00
C TYR A 33 17.77 8.08 -17.12
N CYS A 34 17.68 6.76 -17.29
CA CYS A 34 16.84 5.90 -16.46
C CYS A 34 17.28 5.91 -14.99
N ALA A 35 18.60 5.91 -14.75
CA ALA A 35 19.13 6.01 -13.39
C ALA A 35 18.78 7.37 -12.76
N ALA A 36 18.98 8.47 -13.48
CA ALA A 36 18.66 9.82 -12.99
C ALA A 36 17.14 9.99 -12.74
N ALA A 37 16.29 9.51 -13.64
CA ALA A 37 14.84 9.54 -13.47
C ALA A 37 14.38 8.66 -12.29
N GLY A 38 14.98 7.50 -12.09
CA GLY A 38 14.71 6.61 -10.97
C GLY A 38 15.19 7.19 -9.63
N TYR A 39 16.30 7.90 -9.61
CA TYR A 39 16.77 8.61 -8.42
C TYR A 39 15.84 9.75 -8.02
N GLY A 40 15.39 10.57 -8.94
CA GLY A 40 14.48 11.69 -8.66
C GLY A 40 13.19 11.23 -8.02
N SER A 41 12.57 10.15 -8.50
CA SER A 41 11.31 9.63 -7.96
C SER A 41 11.43 8.96 -6.58
N ARG A 42 12.63 8.47 -6.21
CA ARG A 42 12.87 7.87 -4.88
C ARG A 42 12.96 8.90 -3.76
N PHE A 43 13.32 10.13 -4.05
CA PHE A 43 13.44 11.19 -3.05
C PHE A 43 12.16 12.01 -2.89
N ASP A 44 11.26 11.94 -3.86
CA ASP A 44 9.99 12.66 -3.82
C ASP A 44 8.94 11.81 -3.08
N LYS A 45 9.14 11.64 -1.77
CA LYS A 45 8.20 10.92 -0.89
C LYS A 45 6.96 11.78 -0.68
N ARG A 46 5.99 11.67 -1.55
CA ARG A 46 4.67 12.26 -1.33
C ARG A 46 3.91 11.43 -0.30
N PRO A 47 3.36 12.05 0.73
CA PRO A 47 2.51 11.33 1.69
C PRO A 47 1.32 10.73 0.93
N GLN A 48 1.11 9.43 1.09
CA GLN A 48 0.04 8.70 0.41
C GLN A 48 -1.33 8.91 1.09
N HIS A 49 -1.32 9.10 2.40
CA HIS A 49 -2.51 9.26 3.22
C HIS A 49 -2.67 10.75 3.58
N THR A 50 -3.42 11.48 2.76
CA THR A 50 -3.60 12.93 2.88
C THR A 50 -5.04 13.35 3.11
N SER A 51 -5.96 12.38 3.32
CA SER A 51 -7.35 12.68 3.62
C SER A 51 -7.48 13.41 4.96
N SER A 52 -8.34 14.40 5.02
CA SER A 52 -8.68 15.10 6.26
C SER A 52 -9.44 14.22 7.27
N LEU A 53 -10.09 13.15 6.80
CA LEU A 53 -10.83 12.21 7.63
C LEU A 53 -9.94 11.00 7.95
N SER A 54 -9.42 10.94 9.17
CA SER A 54 -8.66 9.78 9.64
C SER A 54 -9.57 8.58 9.91
N GLY A 55 -8.98 7.37 10.00
CA GLY A 55 -9.73 6.16 10.34
C GLY A 55 -10.45 6.27 11.67
N GLU A 56 -9.79 6.79 12.70
CA GLU A 56 -10.39 7.04 14.01
C GLU A 56 -11.59 8.00 13.93
N GLN A 57 -11.41 9.14 13.25
CA GLN A 57 -12.50 10.11 13.08
C GLN A 57 -13.69 9.51 12.33
N TRP A 58 -13.44 8.70 11.32
CA TRP A 58 -14.51 7.99 10.61
C TRP A 58 -15.27 7.01 11.51
N VAL A 59 -14.59 6.25 12.37
CA VAL A 59 -15.23 5.37 13.34
C VAL A 59 -16.08 6.17 14.33
N GLN A 60 -15.55 7.29 14.85
CA GLN A 60 -16.29 8.18 15.73
C GLN A 60 -17.54 8.78 15.04
N GLU A 61 -17.40 9.17 13.77
CA GLU A 61 -18.55 9.64 12.97
C GLU A 61 -19.63 8.56 12.82
N LEU A 62 -19.25 7.28 12.64
CA LEU A 62 -20.21 6.17 12.60
C LEU A 62 -20.88 5.95 13.96
N LEU A 63 -20.13 6.03 15.07
CA LEU A 63 -20.64 5.84 16.42
C LEU A 63 -21.57 6.96 16.87
N HIS A 64 -21.35 8.20 16.43
CA HIS A 64 -22.20 9.35 16.77
C HIS A 64 -23.30 9.60 15.73
N GLY A 65 -23.14 9.06 14.51
CA GLY A 65 -24.09 9.22 13.42
C GLY A 65 -25.35 8.36 13.56
N HIS A 66 -26.09 8.23 12.47
CA HIS A 66 -27.32 7.42 12.42
C HIS A 66 -27.02 5.91 12.49
N ASP A 67 -27.80 5.13 13.23
CA ASP A 67 -27.59 3.70 13.48
C ASP A 67 -27.53 2.82 12.22
N ARG A 68 -28.22 3.20 11.16
CA ARG A 68 -28.12 2.52 9.86
C ARG A 68 -26.73 2.61 9.22
N ARG A 69 -25.99 3.70 9.47
CA ARG A 69 -24.67 3.88 8.86
C ARG A 69 -23.69 2.83 9.41
N ILE A 70 -23.59 2.71 10.75
CA ILE A 70 -22.70 1.74 11.34
C ILE A 70 -23.10 0.31 10.99
N PHE A 71 -24.41 0.01 10.94
CA PHE A 71 -24.88 -1.31 10.52
C PHE A 71 -24.52 -1.63 9.08
N ASN A 72 -24.62 -0.67 8.16
CA ASN A 72 -24.28 -0.86 6.76
C ASN A 72 -22.77 -1.06 6.56
N GLU A 73 -21.92 -0.36 7.31
CA GLU A 73 -20.47 -0.39 7.15
C GLU A 73 -19.80 -1.52 7.95
N LEU A 74 -20.26 -1.79 9.18
CA LEU A 74 -19.63 -2.75 10.09
C LEU A 74 -20.48 -4.01 10.32
N GLY A 75 -21.72 -4.06 9.86
CA GLY A 75 -22.61 -5.22 10.00
C GLY A 75 -23.23 -5.41 11.37
N MET A 76 -23.07 -4.46 12.30
CA MET A 76 -23.61 -4.56 13.65
C MET A 76 -24.12 -3.23 14.19
N ARG A 77 -24.91 -3.28 15.27
CA ARG A 77 -25.43 -2.08 15.95
C ARG A 77 -24.36 -1.49 16.87
N LYS A 78 -24.49 -0.20 17.22
CA LYS A 78 -23.55 0.55 18.06
C LYS A 78 -23.31 -0.11 19.42
N GLU A 79 -24.40 -0.55 20.07
CA GLU A 79 -24.35 -1.16 21.40
C GLU A 79 -23.54 -2.44 21.38
N VAL A 80 -23.76 -3.27 20.36
CA VAL A 80 -23.02 -4.52 20.15
C VAL A 80 -21.56 -4.24 19.87
N PHE A 81 -21.28 -3.24 19.03
CA PHE A 81 -19.91 -2.83 18.73
C PHE A 81 -19.15 -2.39 19.98
N ARG A 82 -19.74 -1.50 20.81
CA ARG A 82 -19.12 -1.04 22.06
C ARG A 82 -18.88 -2.18 23.03
N HIS A 83 -19.90 -3.03 23.23
CA HIS A 83 -19.75 -4.20 24.08
C HIS A 83 -18.64 -5.15 23.59
N LEU A 84 -18.55 -5.36 22.27
CA LEU A 84 -17.49 -6.20 21.68
C LEU A 84 -16.11 -5.60 21.90
N VAL A 85 -15.93 -4.27 21.78
CA VAL A 85 -14.68 -3.59 22.12
C VAL A 85 -14.27 -3.84 23.57
N GLU A 86 -15.21 -3.73 24.51
CA GLU A 86 -14.95 -3.99 25.93
C GLU A 86 -14.54 -5.45 26.19
N VAL A 87 -15.24 -6.39 25.58
CA VAL A 87 -14.89 -7.82 25.67
C VAL A 87 -13.49 -8.08 25.10
N LEU A 88 -13.17 -7.52 23.95
CA LEU A 88 -11.85 -7.68 23.33
C LEU A 88 -10.72 -7.05 24.17
N LYS A 89 -10.97 -5.90 24.79
CA LYS A 89 -9.99 -5.29 25.71
C LYS A 89 -9.78 -6.17 26.95
N ARG A 90 -10.83 -6.72 27.51
CA ARG A 90 -10.77 -7.54 28.74
C ARG A 90 -10.20 -8.94 28.48
N ASP A 91 -10.72 -9.64 27.48
CA ASP A 91 -10.50 -11.08 27.31
C ASP A 91 -9.40 -11.39 26.28
N ALA A 92 -9.26 -10.58 25.23
CA ALA A 92 -8.28 -10.76 24.16
C ALA A 92 -7.04 -9.87 24.30
N GLY A 93 -7.00 -8.98 25.30
CA GLY A 93 -5.86 -8.11 25.55
C GLY A 93 -5.63 -7.06 24.44
N VAL A 94 -6.68 -6.73 23.68
CA VAL A 94 -6.62 -5.64 22.70
C VAL A 94 -6.43 -4.32 23.44
N GLN A 95 -5.35 -3.61 23.12
CA GLN A 95 -5.04 -2.33 23.76
C GLN A 95 -5.00 -1.21 22.72
N ASP A 96 -5.30 -0.02 23.20
CA ASP A 96 -5.08 1.19 22.42
C ASP A 96 -3.58 1.36 22.21
N THR A 97 -3.18 1.47 20.95
CA THR A 97 -1.79 1.76 20.59
C THR A 97 -1.62 3.26 20.39
N ARG A 98 -0.36 3.72 20.33
CA ARG A 98 -0.05 5.15 20.09
C ARG A 98 -0.77 5.74 18.87
N TYR A 99 -1.06 4.92 17.85
CA TYR A 99 -1.56 5.39 16.56
C TYR A 99 -2.95 4.85 16.20
N VAL A 100 -3.41 3.77 16.82
CA VAL A 100 -4.66 3.09 16.48
C VAL A 100 -5.38 2.67 17.75
N THR A 101 -6.60 3.12 17.94
CA THR A 101 -7.44 2.73 19.07
C THR A 101 -8.00 1.32 18.89
N ALA A 102 -8.42 0.65 19.96
CA ALA A 102 -9.06 -0.66 19.89
C ALA A 102 -10.37 -0.62 19.08
N GLU A 103 -11.10 0.48 19.16
CA GLU A 103 -12.30 0.71 18.36
C GLU A 103 -11.95 0.74 16.85
N GLU A 104 -10.89 1.46 16.46
CA GLU A 104 -10.44 1.52 15.08
C GLU A 104 -9.94 0.15 14.61
N GLN A 105 -9.20 -0.59 15.45
CA GLN A 105 -8.72 -1.95 15.11
C GLN A 105 -9.90 -2.89 14.82
N LEU A 106 -10.92 -2.89 15.68
CA LEU A 106 -12.12 -3.69 15.46
C LEU A 106 -12.90 -3.24 14.23
N ALA A 107 -13.02 -1.93 13.99
CA ALA A 107 -13.70 -1.39 12.82
C ALA A 107 -13.02 -1.79 11.51
N VAL A 108 -11.67 -1.77 11.45
CA VAL A 108 -10.90 -2.26 10.29
C VAL A 108 -11.26 -3.71 9.98
N PHE A 109 -11.24 -4.58 11.00
CA PHE A 109 -11.56 -5.99 10.84
C PHE A 109 -13.01 -6.21 10.38
N LEU A 110 -13.98 -5.57 11.01
CA LEU A 110 -15.38 -5.72 10.66
C LEU A 110 -15.71 -5.19 9.27
N HIS A 111 -15.13 -4.06 8.90
CA HIS A 111 -15.29 -3.49 7.55
C HIS A 111 -14.68 -4.39 6.49
N PHE A 112 -13.50 -4.97 6.76
CA PHE A 112 -12.92 -6.00 5.92
C PHE A 112 -13.83 -7.22 5.77
N ALA A 113 -14.29 -7.80 6.89
CA ALA A 113 -15.12 -8.99 6.90
C ALA A 113 -16.50 -8.77 6.25
N ARG A 114 -17.07 -7.58 6.43
CA ARG A 114 -18.40 -7.21 5.88
C ARG A 114 -18.36 -6.95 4.38
N CYS A 115 -17.36 -6.18 3.92
CA CYS A 115 -17.33 -5.66 2.56
C CYS A 115 -16.40 -6.45 1.63
N GLY A 116 -15.57 -7.37 2.15
CA GLY A 116 -14.60 -8.13 1.35
C GLY A 116 -13.56 -7.25 0.65
N LEU A 117 -13.21 -6.11 1.25
CA LEU A 117 -12.35 -5.11 0.63
C LEU A 117 -10.90 -5.57 0.56
N SER A 118 -10.20 -5.12 -0.48
CA SER A 118 -8.75 -5.32 -0.56
C SER A 118 -8.01 -4.50 0.52
N ASN A 119 -6.82 -4.96 0.90
CA ASN A 119 -5.96 -4.22 1.84
C ASN A 119 -5.73 -2.76 1.39
N ARG A 120 -5.59 -2.49 0.09
CA ARG A 120 -5.46 -1.13 -0.46
C ARG A 120 -6.68 -0.25 -0.22
N ALA A 121 -7.88 -0.80 -0.38
CA ALA A 121 -9.11 -0.06 -0.11
C ALA A 121 -9.26 0.29 1.37
N LEU A 122 -8.84 -0.61 2.26
CA LEU A 122 -8.80 -0.36 3.70
C LEU A 122 -7.76 0.71 4.07
N GLN A 123 -6.57 0.67 3.47
CA GLN A 123 -5.55 1.71 3.65
C GLN A 123 -6.10 3.10 3.30
N GLU A 124 -6.80 3.19 2.18
CA GLU A 124 -7.40 4.45 1.72
C GLU A 124 -8.54 4.90 2.64
N ARG A 125 -9.40 3.99 3.09
CA ARG A 125 -10.50 4.31 4.00
C ARG A 125 -10.01 4.76 5.37
N PHE A 126 -9.07 4.03 5.97
CA PHE A 126 -8.59 4.28 7.32
C PHE A 126 -7.37 5.20 7.38
N GLN A 127 -6.81 5.59 6.24
CA GLN A 127 -5.62 6.43 6.15
C GLN A 127 -4.43 5.85 6.95
N ARG A 128 -4.26 4.53 6.85
CA ARG A 128 -3.23 3.77 7.56
C ARG A 128 -2.36 2.99 6.58
N SER A 129 -1.12 2.73 6.99
CA SER A 129 -0.19 1.91 6.19
C SER A 129 -0.69 0.47 6.05
N GLY A 130 -0.28 -0.21 4.97
CA GLY A 130 -0.64 -1.60 4.72
C GLY A 130 -0.20 -2.56 5.83
N ASP A 131 0.92 -2.29 6.49
CA ASP A 131 1.40 -3.05 7.65
C ASP A 131 0.45 -2.90 8.85
N THR A 132 -0.01 -1.69 9.13
CA THR A 132 -0.99 -1.43 10.19
C THR A 132 -2.32 -2.15 9.92
N ILE A 133 -2.85 -2.04 8.70
CA ILE A 133 -4.09 -2.73 8.31
C ILE A 133 -3.95 -4.25 8.43
N SER A 134 -2.83 -4.81 7.96
CA SER A 134 -2.57 -6.26 8.06
C SER A 134 -2.49 -6.72 9.51
N LYS A 135 -1.87 -5.96 10.39
CA LYS A 135 -1.81 -6.25 11.83
C LYS A 135 -3.20 -6.22 12.46
N CYS A 136 -4.02 -5.22 12.16
CA CYS A 136 -5.39 -5.14 12.69
C CYS A 136 -6.25 -6.32 12.24
N THR A 137 -6.18 -6.73 10.97
CA THR A 137 -6.94 -7.87 10.46
C THR A 137 -6.42 -9.21 10.98
N PHE A 138 -5.11 -9.38 11.08
CA PHE A 138 -4.50 -10.64 11.54
C PHE A 138 -4.62 -10.84 13.04
N PHE A 139 -4.46 -9.79 13.85
CA PHE A 139 -4.54 -9.87 15.30
C PHE A 139 -5.91 -10.34 15.78
N GLN A 140 -6.99 -9.89 15.16
CA GLN A 140 -8.35 -10.32 15.46
C GLN A 140 -8.59 -11.82 15.14
N LEU A 141 -7.91 -12.35 14.12
CA LEU A 141 -7.99 -13.76 13.75
C LEU A 141 -7.18 -14.67 14.70
N THR A 142 -6.09 -14.16 15.28
CA THR A 142 -5.18 -14.94 16.14
C THR A 142 -5.49 -14.83 17.63
N SER A 143 -6.23 -13.83 18.07
CA SER A 143 -6.65 -13.69 19.48
C SER A 143 -7.49 -14.87 19.99
N ASN A 144 -8.11 -15.63 19.09
CA ASN A 144 -8.82 -16.86 19.42
C ASN A 144 -7.91 -18.07 19.74
N HIS A 145 -6.59 -17.97 19.61
CA HIS A 145 -5.66 -19.08 19.84
C HIS A 145 -4.88 -19.01 21.16
N ARG A 146 -5.19 -18.06 22.05
CA ARG A 146 -4.58 -17.99 23.40
C ARG A 146 -5.49 -18.46 24.52
N CYS A 147 -6.50 -19.25 24.22
CA CYS A 147 -7.22 -20.03 25.23
C CYS A 147 -6.79 -21.50 25.11
N CYS A 148 -5.58 -21.81 25.55
CA CYS A 148 -5.15 -23.11 26.10
C CYS A 148 -3.99 -22.87 27.04
#